data_b5f35e364a31e6d0a5c0af5d50b6fb92
#
_entry.id   b5f35e364a31e6d0a5c0af5d50b6fb92
#
_cell.length_a   1.000
_cell.length_b   1.000
_cell.length_c   1.000
_cell.angle_alpha   90.00
_cell.angle_beta   90.00
_cell.angle_gamma   90.00
#
_symmetry.space_group_name_H-M   'P 1'
#
loop_
_entity.id
_entity.type
_entity.pdbx_description
1 polymer ?
#
loop_
_entity_poly.entity_id
_entity_poly.type
_entity_poly.pdbx_seq_one_letter_code
_entity_poly.pdbx_strand_id
1 'polypeptide(L)'
;LVILLLIIVFCILKGRDKFSYGRFFTLNIIVAIVSLILDMVSSNLVYNAAFLPEKLVHVVSKLYLMSLIASVVCCVSYIIASLSNVITYWKRRCIIMHVAAVGFCVLVGILPLDYKVGIEEHSLIAAGSAAIMSLLSCFVFLMYILFLTVQFKNQISHIRIEGIIMWVSVCMIAVVVQFIARGKFSINGFGFSLAFLLLFYKFENPDLDLDSVTGMYNKHALLSYVSYLLNERESFAVVSVFCNLLDKGYDHNIVDKVFLESVNYINEYRDNKVFVSGDYEIIAVYKNKTSALEHSEIIKERFKD
;
A
#
# COMPACT_ATOMS: atom_id res chain seq x y z
N LEU A 1 12.84 1.49 11.66
CA LEU A 1 13.63 1.52 10.44
C LEU A 1 13.88 0.11 9.90
N VAL A 2 14.41 -0.83 10.71
CA VAL A 2 14.72 -2.22 10.29
C VAL A 2 13.50 -2.92 9.66
N ILE A 3 12.34 -2.82 10.28
CA ILE A 3 11.09 -3.42 9.75
C ILE A 3 10.76 -2.89 8.36
N LEU A 4 10.87 -1.57 8.13
CA LEU A 4 10.60 -0.96 6.82
C LEU A 4 11.61 -1.40 5.76
N LEU A 5 12.90 -1.52 6.15
CA LEU A 5 13.94 -2.03 5.26
C LEU A 5 13.68 -3.50 4.89
N LEU A 6 13.26 -4.34 5.83
CA LEU A 6 12.88 -5.74 5.56
C LEU A 6 11.69 -5.83 4.60
N ILE A 7 10.67 -4.97 4.75
CA ILE A 7 9.53 -4.92 3.83
C ILE A 7 9.98 -4.52 2.42
N ILE A 8 10.89 -3.53 2.28
CA ILE A 8 11.45 -3.16 0.97
C ILE A 8 12.20 -4.32 0.34
N VAL A 9 13.10 -4.96 1.09
CA VAL A 9 13.87 -6.12 0.60
C VAL A 9 12.92 -7.22 0.14
N PHE A 10 11.88 -7.52 0.91
CA PHE A 10 10.87 -8.51 0.54
C PHE A 10 10.12 -8.11 -0.73
N CYS A 11 9.73 -6.83 -0.88
CA CYS A 11 9.10 -6.33 -2.10
C CYS A 11 9.99 -6.45 -3.33
N ILE A 12 11.29 -6.21 -3.19
CA ILE A 12 12.28 -6.32 -4.28
C ILE A 12 12.50 -7.80 -4.67
N LEU A 13 12.74 -8.66 -3.68
CA LEU A 13 13.03 -10.09 -3.92
C LEU A 13 11.86 -10.84 -4.57
N LYS A 14 10.63 -10.47 -4.25
CA LYS A 14 9.43 -11.11 -4.79
C LYS A 14 9.04 -10.63 -6.20
N GLY A 15 9.85 -9.79 -6.86
CA GLY A 15 9.70 -9.42 -8.28
C GLY A 15 8.36 -8.73 -8.58
N ARG A 16 7.96 -7.79 -7.76
CA ARG A 16 6.64 -7.16 -7.72
C ARG A 16 6.32 -6.13 -8.80
N ASP A 17 7.04 -6.14 -9.89
CA ASP A 17 6.86 -5.18 -11.00
C ASP A 17 5.55 -5.34 -11.79
N LYS A 18 4.68 -6.29 -11.42
CA LYS A 18 3.56 -6.69 -12.27
C LYS A 18 2.27 -5.88 -12.05
N PHE A 19 2.10 -5.23 -10.90
CA PHE A 19 0.93 -4.38 -10.65
C PHE A 19 1.36 -2.93 -10.37
N SER A 20 0.74 -1.97 -11.07
CA SER A 20 1.06 -0.53 -11.00
C SER A 20 1.09 0.04 -9.58
N TYR A 21 0.31 -0.54 -8.67
CA TYR A 21 0.21 -0.08 -7.28
C TYR A 21 1.41 -0.46 -6.40
N GLY A 22 2.14 -1.52 -6.71
CA GLY A 22 3.35 -1.91 -5.98
C GLY A 22 4.44 -0.84 -6.00
N ARG A 23 4.55 -0.07 -7.08
CA ARG A 23 5.48 1.08 -7.18
C ARG A 23 5.09 2.19 -6.21
N PHE A 24 3.79 2.50 -6.09
CA PHE A 24 3.29 3.48 -5.13
C PHE A 24 3.55 3.05 -3.68
N PHE A 25 3.40 1.77 -3.38
CA PHE A 25 3.70 1.24 -2.06
C PHE A 25 5.19 1.37 -1.70
N THR A 26 6.07 1.00 -2.63
CA THR A 26 7.52 1.14 -2.44
C THR A 26 7.91 2.62 -2.23
N LEU A 27 7.36 3.53 -3.03
CA LEU A 27 7.57 4.97 -2.86
C LEU A 27 7.13 5.44 -1.46
N ASN A 28 5.98 4.97 -0.99
CA ASN A 28 5.47 5.27 0.36
C ASN A 28 6.44 4.84 1.46
N ILE A 29 7.00 3.63 1.35
CA ILE A 29 7.98 3.16 2.33
C ILE A 29 9.23 4.03 2.32
N ILE A 30 9.71 4.45 1.14
CA ILE A 30 10.85 5.35 1.02
C ILE A 30 10.56 6.69 1.72
N VAL A 31 9.39 7.29 1.47
CA VAL A 31 8.97 8.54 2.14
C VAL A 31 8.89 8.35 3.66
N ALA A 32 8.37 7.22 4.13
CA ALA A 32 8.33 6.90 5.56
C ALA A 32 9.73 6.74 6.17
N ILE A 33 10.66 6.09 5.48
CA ILE A 33 12.06 5.97 5.93
C ILE A 33 12.72 7.35 6.04
N VAL A 34 12.53 8.21 5.04
CA VAL A 34 13.03 9.59 5.07
C VAL A 34 12.45 10.35 6.27
N SER A 35 11.13 10.21 6.51
CA SER A 35 10.49 10.83 7.66
C SER A 35 11.06 10.33 9.00
N LEU A 36 11.33 9.03 9.13
CA LEU A 36 11.94 8.46 10.33
C LEU A 36 13.39 8.92 10.54
N ILE A 37 14.17 9.05 9.48
CA ILE A 37 15.52 9.60 9.56
C ILE A 37 15.46 11.06 10.04
N LEU A 38 14.55 11.86 9.48
CA LEU A 38 14.35 13.24 9.90
C LEU A 38 13.87 13.34 11.36
N ASP A 39 13.01 12.43 11.83
CA ASP A 39 12.60 12.32 13.24
C ASP A 39 13.81 12.09 14.16
N MET A 40 14.64 11.10 13.82
CA MET A 40 15.86 10.79 14.60
C MET A 40 16.85 11.97 14.62
N VAL A 41 17.08 12.60 13.45
CA VAL A 41 17.99 13.76 13.34
C VAL A 41 17.41 14.95 14.09
N SER A 42 16.13 15.28 13.92
CA SER A 42 15.45 16.37 14.61
C SER A 42 15.49 16.16 16.13
N SER A 43 15.19 14.97 16.63
CA SER A 43 15.24 14.67 18.06
C SER A 43 16.64 14.84 18.65
N ASN A 44 17.67 14.38 17.91
CA ASN A 44 19.07 14.56 18.34
C ASN A 44 19.50 16.04 18.35
N LEU A 45 19.12 16.80 17.32
CA LEU A 45 19.44 18.23 17.24
C LEU A 45 18.72 19.02 18.37
N VAL A 46 17.47 18.70 18.66
CA VAL A 46 16.71 19.32 19.76
C VAL A 46 17.35 18.99 21.10
N TYR A 47 17.81 17.75 21.32
CA TYR A 47 18.52 17.36 22.53
C TYR A 47 19.82 18.15 22.73
N ASN A 48 20.55 18.42 21.65
CA ASN A 48 21.82 19.16 21.67
C ASN A 48 21.64 20.66 21.34
N ALA A 49 20.43 21.21 21.43
CA ALA A 49 20.12 22.57 20.96
C ALA A 49 20.95 23.66 21.67
N ALA A 50 21.43 23.43 22.88
CA ALA A 50 22.29 24.38 23.61
C ALA A 50 23.67 24.60 22.92
N PHE A 51 24.12 23.64 22.11
CA PHE A 51 25.43 23.68 21.45
C PHE A 51 25.35 23.93 19.93
N LEU A 52 24.14 24.04 19.39
CA LEU A 52 23.89 24.12 17.95
C LEU A 52 23.23 25.45 17.56
N PRO A 53 23.44 25.91 16.30
CA PRO A 53 22.74 27.10 15.83
C PRO A 53 21.22 26.89 15.85
N GLU A 54 20.49 27.77 16.54
CA GLU A 54 19.04 27.73 16.68
C GLU A 54 18.33 27.59 15.33
N LYS A 55 18.78 28.31 14.31
CA LYS A 55 18.24 28.24 12.94
C LYS A 55 18.29 26.83 12.35
N LEU A 56 19.36 26.09 12.61
CA LEU A 56 19.52 24.70 12.11
C LEU A 56 18.49 23.78 12.76
N VAL A 57 18.34 23.88 14.09
CA VAL A 57 17.39 23.07 14.86
C VAL A 57 15.98 23.34 14.39
N HIS A 58 15.61 24.62 14.20
CA HIS A 58 14.28 25.00 13.68
C HIS A 58 14.00 24.47 12.28
N VAL A 59 14.95 24.60 11.33
CA VAL A 59 14.77 24.15 9.95
C VAL A 59 14.58 22.63 9.90
N VAL A 60 15.42 21.87 10.58
CA VAL A 60 15.34 20.42 10.55
C VAL A 60 14.07 19.91 11.23
N SER A 61 13.66 20.50 12.35
CA SER A 61 12.42 20.14 13.04
C SER A 61 11.18 20.45 12.18
N LYS A 62 11.15 21.58 11.46
CA LYS A 62 10.07 21.88 10.51
C LYS A 62 10.06 20.93 9.33
N LEU A 63 11.22 20.56 8.78
CA LEU A 63 11.33 19.55 7.73
C LEU A 63 10.78 18.20 8.17
N TYR A 64 11.07 17.79 9.41
CA TYR A 64 10.48 16.59 9.99
C TYR A 64 8.95 16.67 10.05
N LEU A 65 8.38 17.76 10.57
CA LEU A 65 6.93 17.95 10.65
C LEU A 65 6.25 17.93 9.26
N MET A 66 6.89 18.52 8.24
CA MET A 66 6.42 18.46 6.86
C MET A 66 6.51 17.04 6.28
N SER A 67 7.58 16.31 6.58
CA SER A 67 7.75 14.92 6.12
C SER A 67 6.73 13.97 6.75
N LEU A 68 6.29 14.24 7.97
CA LEU A 68 5.22 13.51 8.63
C LEU A 68 3.90 13.66 7.87
N ILE A 69 3.53 14.89 7.50
CA ILE A 69 2.35 15.18 6.67
C ILE A 69 2.46 14.45 5.33
N ALA A 70 3.61 14.54 4.66
CA ALA A 70 3.85 13.88 3.38
C ALA A 70 3.68 12.36 3.48
N SER A 71 4.21 11.72 4.54
CA SER A 71 4.08 10.27 4.76
C SER A 71 2.63 9.84 4.90
N VAL A 72 1.83 10.56 5.69
CA VAL A 72 0.39 10.25 5.87
C VAL A 72 -0.37 10.42 4.56
N VAL A 73 -0.15 11.53 3.83
CA VAL A 73 -0.83 11.79 2.55
C VAL A 73 -0.45 10.77 1.50
N CYS A 74 0.81 10.37 1.42
CA CYS A 74 1.25 9.32 0.51
C CYS A 74 0.57 7.98 0.83
N CYS A 75 0.44 7.59 2.12
CA CYS A 75 -0.27 6.38 2.52
C CYS A 75 -1.76 6.45 2.16
N VAL A 76 -2.43 7.56 2.46
CA VAL A 76 -3.84 7.73 2.10
C VAL A 76 -4.03 7.69 0.58
N SER A 77 -3.14 8.32 -0.19
CA SER A 77 -3.17 8.27 -1.66
C SER A 77 -2.97 6.85 -2.19
N TYR A 78 -2.07 6.08 -1.59
CA TYR A 78 -1.87 4.67 -1.93
C TYR A 78 -3.14 3.86 -1.66
N ILE A 79 -3.78 4.01 -0.49
CA ILE A 79 -5.03 3.31 -0.17
C ILE A 79 -6.13 3.69 -1.18
N ILE A 80 -6.30 4.98 -1.50
CA ILE A 80 -7.28 5.42 -2.51
C ILE A 80 -6.95 4.83 -3.89
N ALA A 81 -5.69 4.81 -4.29
CA ALA A 81 -5.27 4.24 -5.57
C ALA A 81 -5.50 2.72 -5.62
N SER A 82 -5.24 1.99 -4.53
CA SER A 82 -5.50 0.55 -4.43
C SER A 82 -7.00 0.20 -4.48
N LEU A 83 -7.86 1.17 -4.17
CA LEU A 83 -9.32 1.09 -4.26
C LEU A 83 -9.89 1.81 -5.49
N SER A 84 -9.07 2.03 -6.52
CA SER A 84 -9.45 2.76 -7.75
C SER A 84 -10.65 2.16 -8.48
N ASN A 85 -10.91 0.86 -8.31
CA ASN A 85 -12.05 0.15 -8.88
C ASN A 85 -13.39 0.54 -8.22
N VAL A 86 -13.31 1.06 -7.00
CA VAL A 86 -14.47 1.38 -6.15
C VAL A 86 -14.64 2.89 -6.01
N ILE A 87 -13.53 3.61 -5.81
CA ILE A 87 -13.55 5.05 -5.56
C ILE A 87 -13.59 5.81 -6.88
N THR A 88 -14.74 6.41 -7.18
CA THR A 88 -14.92 7.27 -8.36
C THR A 88 -14.02 8.52 -8.28
N TYR A 89 -13.45 8.90 -9.44
CA TYR A 89 -12.55 10.06 -9.56
C TYR A 89 -11.33 10.03 -8.63
N TRP A 90 -10.78 8.85 -8.36
CA TRP A 90 -9.67 8.65 -7.42
C TRP A 90 -8.44 9.54 -7.74
N LYS A 91 -8.05 9.70 -9.01
CA LYS A 91 -6.93 10.58 -9.44
C LYS A 91 -7.16 12.03 -9.00
N ARG A 92 -8.39 12.56 -9.20
CA ARG A 92 -8.75 13.92 -8.78
C ARG A 92 -8.71 14.08 -7.25
N ARG A 93 -9.19 13.08 -6.51
CA ARG A 93 -9.16 13.08 -5.04
C ARG A 93 -7.73 13.09 -4.51
N CYS A 94 -6.83 12.28 -5.10
CA CYS A 94 -5.41 12.31 -4.75
C CYS A 94 -4.77 13.69 -5.03
N ILE A 95 -5.04 14.30 -6.18
CA ILE A 95 -4.52 15.64 -6.51
C ILE A 95 -4.98 16.67 -5.48
N ILE A 96 -6.26 16.71 -5.14
CA ILE A 96 -6.81 17.64 -4.15
C ILE A 96 -6.13 17.45 -2.79
N MET A 97 -5.91 16.21 -2.36
CA MET A 97 -5.20 15.92 -1.11
C MET A 97 -3.75 16.40 -1.12
N HIS A 98 -3.02 16.18 -2.21
CA HIS A 98 -1.63 16.67 -2.32
C HIS A 98 -1.56 18.20 -2.31
N VAL A 99 -2.49 18.87 -2.99
CA VAL A 99 -2.58 20.35 -2.95
C VAL A 99 -2.87 20.83 -1.53
N ALA A 100 -3.81 20.19 -0.83
CA ALA A 100 -4.09 20.51 0.58
C ALA A 100 -2.87 20.26 1.48
N ALA A 101 -2.13 19.16 1.27
CA ALA A 101 -0.92 18.83 2.00
C ALA A 101 0.17 19.89 1.79
N VAL A 102 0.37 20.37 0.58
CA VAL A 102 1.30 21.48 0.29
C VAL A 102 0.86 22.75 1.06
N GLY A 103 -0.44 23.06 1.09
CA GLY A 103 -0.97 24.18 1.89
C GLY A 103 -0.64 24.03 3.39
N PHE A 104 -0.84 22.85 3.96
CA PHE A 104 -0.48 22.57 5.35
C PHE A 104 1.04 22.64 5.59
N CYS A 105 1.86 22.17 4.67
CA CYS A 105 3.32 22.29 4.77
C CYS A 105 3.76 23.76 4.76
N VAL A 106 3.16 24.59 3.93
CA VAL A 106 3.43 26.04 3.92
C VAL A 106 3.05 26.67 5.26
N LEU A 107 1.89 26.32 5.83
CA LEU A 107 1.47 26.80 7.15
C LEU A 107 2.46 26.38 8.24
N VAL A 108 2.90 25.11 8.27
CA VAL A 108 3.93 24.63 9.20
C VAL A 108 5.24 25.41 9.03
N GLY A 109 5.60 25.76 7.79
CA GLY A 109 6.78 26.58 7.50
C GLY A 109 6.72 27.98 8.10
N ILE A 110 5.55 28.62 8.07
CA ILE A 110 5.33 30.01 8.54
C ILE A 110 5.13 30.06 10.06
N LEU A 111 4.39 29.09 10.63
CA LEU A 111 4.02 29.09 12.04
C LEU A 111 5.25 28.95 12.96
N PRO A 112 5.23 29.59 14.15
CA PRO A 112 6.30 29.48 15.12
C PRO A 112 6.40 28.06 15.68
N LEU A 113 7.64 27.67 15.94
CA LEU A 113 8.00 26.41 16.59
C LEU A 113 8.76 26.77 17.87
N ASP A 114 8.24 26.33 19.00
CA ASP A 114 8.84 26.56 20.32
C ASP A 114 9.42 25.24 20.84
N TYR A 115 10.44 25.35 21.68
CA TYR A 115 10.98 24.20 22.40
C TYR A 115 10.66 24.36 23.87
N LYS A 116 9.98 23.37 24.45
CA LYS A 116 9.70 23.34 25.90
C LYS A 116 10.62 22.33 26.57
N VAL A 117 11.18 22.74 27.70
CA VAL A 117 11.91 21.82 28.57
C VAL A 117 10.92 20.77 29.07
N GLY A 118 11.23 19.50 28.88
CA GLY A 118 10.42 18.39 29.38
C GLY A 118 10.54 18.26 30.91
N ILE A 119 9.84 17.28 31.47
CA ILE A 119 9.79 17.04 32.93
C ILE A 119 11.17 16.66 33.48
N GLU A 120 12.04 16.09 32.67
CA GLU A 120 13.46 15.89 32.98
C GLU A 120 14.25 17.07 32.41
N GLU A 121 15.11 17.69 33.21
CA GLU A 121 15.86 18.91 32.90
C GLU A 121 16.65 18.89 31.57
N HIS A 122 16.77 17.75 30.92
CA HIS A 122 17.52 17.55 29.68
C HIS A 122 16.65 17.17 28.46
N SER A 123 15.34 17.09 28.59
CA SER A 123 14.47 16.78 27.43
C SER A 123 13.82 18.03 26.88
N LEU A 124 14.20 18.44 25.67
CA LEU A 124 13.52 19.48 24.91
C LEU A 124 12.48 18.85 23.99
N ILE A 125 11.30 19.43 23.92
CA ILE A 125 10.20 18.98 23.08
C ILE A 125 9.87 20.06 22.07
N ALA A 126 9.81 19.70 20.80
CA ALA A 126 9.26 20.57 19.79
C ALA A 126 7.77 20.80 20.08
N ALA A 127 7.43 22.01 20.42
CA ALA A 127 6.08 22.46 20.76
C ALA A 127 5.70 23.66 19.88
N GLY A 128 4.50 24.21 20.10
CA GLY A 128 4.06 25.40 19.39
C GLY A 128 3.05 25.11 18.29
N SER A 129 2.63 26.17 17.61
CA SER A 129 1.56 26.11 16.62
C SER A 129 1.92 25.30 15.38
N ALA A 130 3.20 25.25 14.98
CA ALA A 130 3.67 24.43 13.86
C ALA A 130 3.49 22.93 14.13
N ALA A 131 3.83 22.45 15.34
CA ALA A 131 3.66 21.05 15.75
C ALA A 131 2.16 20.68 15.82
N ILE A 132 1.34 21.54 16.43
CA ILE A 132 -0.12 21.32 16.49
C ILE A 132 -0.72 21.27 15.08
N MET A 133 -0.31 22.16 14.18
CA MET A 133 -0.79 22.20 12.81
C MET A 133 -0.42 20.93 12.02
N SER A 134 0.78 20.40 12.22
CA SER A 134 1.20 19.14 11.62
C SER A 134 0.33 17.98 12.11
N LEU A 135 0.08 17.85 13.40
CA LEU A 135 -0.78 16.79 13.97
C LEU A 135 -2.23 16.94 13.50
N LEU A 136 -2.76 18.16 13.46
CA LEU A 136 -4.11 18.44 12.97
C LEU A 136 -4.27 18.05 11.50
N SER A 137 -3.28 18.36 10.65
CA SER A 137 -3.31 17.97 9.25
C SER A 137 -3.30 16.45 9.07
N CYS A 138 -2.46 15.74 9.82
CA CYS A 138 -2.46 14.27 9.82
C CYS A 138 -3.82 13.71 10.24
N PHE A 139 -4.42 14.25 11.29
CA PHE A 139 -5.76 13.87 11.75
C PHE A 139 -6.82 14.08 10.65
N VAL A 140 -6.80 15.20 9.96
CA VAL A 140 -7.74 15.50 8.86
C VAL A 140 -7.64 14.46 7.74
N PHE A 141 -6.42 14.08 7.32
CA PHE A 141 -6.24 13.07 6.28
C PHE A 141 -6.64 11.68 6.74
N LEU A 142 -6.40 11.30 8.00
CA LEU A 142 -6.86 10.04 8.58
C LEU A 142 -8.40 9.98 8.65
N MET A 143 -9.05 11.06 9.04
CA MET A 143 -10.52 11.15 9.05
C MET A 143 -11.09 11.10 7.63
N TYR A 144 -10.40 11.69 6.65
CA TYR A 144 -10.84 11.66 5.25
C TYR A 144 -10.86 10.22 4.69
N ILE A 145 -9.83 9.41 4.96
CA ILE A 145 -9.85 8.00 4.48
C ILE A 145 -10.92 7.17 5.20
N LEU A 146 -11.16 7.40 6.48
CA LEU A 146 -12.27 6.76 7.20
C LEU A 146 -13.62 7.13 6.59
N PHE A 147 -13.84 8.41 6.29
CA PHE A 147 -15.04 8.88 5.61
C PHE A 147 -15.25 8.16 4.26
N LEU A 148 -14.20 8.06 3.43
CA LEU A 148 -14.28 7.32 2.18
C LEU A 148 -14.57 5.84 2.39
N THR A 149 -13.96 5.22 3.39
CA THR A 149 -14.20 3.80 3.72
C THR A 149 -15.66 3.56 4.11
N VAL A 150 -16.26 4.45 4.91
CA VAL A 150 -17.68 4.35 5.28
C VAL A 150 -18.58 4.60 4.07
N GLN A 151 -18.25 5.60 3.23
CA GLN A 151 -19.02 5.94 2.03
C GLN A 151 -19.09 4.75 1.05
N PHE A 152 -18.02 4.00 0.89
CA PHE A 152 -17.90 2.90 -0.08
C PHE A 152 -17.89 1.51 0.57
N LYS A 153 -18.29 1.38 1.84
CA LYS A 153 -18.20 0.13 2.62
C LYS A 153 -18.80 -1.10 1.94
N ASN A 154 -19.90 -0.92 1.20
CA ASN A 154 -20.61 -2.03 0.53
C ASN A 154 -19.87 -2.55 -0.73
N GLN A 155 -18.89 -1.81 -1.22
CA GLN A 155 -18.13 -2.12 -2.44
C GLN A 155 -16.68 -2.53 -2.13
N ILE A 156 -16.20 -2.24 -0.91
CA ILE A 156 -14.86 -2.60 -0.45
C ILE A 156 -14.92 -3.95 0.26
N SER A 157 -13.97 -4.83 0.00
CA SER A 157 -13.87 -6.12 0.69
C SER A 157 -13.64 -5.94 2.20
N HIS A 158 -14.20 -6.83 3.03
CA HIS A 158 -14.04 -6.78 4.48
C HIS A 158 -12.57 -6.76 4.93
N ILE A 159 -11.70 -7.53 4.29
CA ILE A 159 -10.26 -7.60 4.59
C ILE A 159 -9.60 -6.23 4.42
N ARG A 160 -9.94 -5.49 3.35
CA ARG A 160 -9.41 -4.13 3.10
C ARG A 160 -9.97 -3.11 4.08
N ILE A 161 -11.26 -3.20 4.43
CA ILE A 161 -11.88 -2.33 5.45
C ILE A 161 -11.18 -2.52 6.79
N GLU A 162 -10.98 -3.76 7.23
CA GLU A 162 -10.23 -4.06 8.45
C GLU A 162 -8.80 -3.49 8.39
N GLY A 163 -8.11 -3.67 7.26
CA GLY A 163 -6.77 -3.12 7.06
C GLY A 163 -6.70 -1.61 7.23
N ILE A 164 -7.67 -0.87 6.65
CA ILE A 164 -7.75 0.59 6.79
C ILE A 164 -8.03 0.98 8.25
N ILE A 165 -9.00 0.34 8.89
CA ILE A 165 -9.36 0.63 10.28
C ILE A 165 -8.18 0.36 11.21
N MET A 166 -7.51 -0.79 11.07
CA MET A 166 -6.33 -1.14 11.88
C MET A 166 -5.19 -0.13 11.65
N TRP A 167 -4.91 0.22 10.41
CA TRP A 167 -3.88 1.21 10.07
C TRP A 167 -4.17 2.57 10.69
N VAL A 168 -5.39 3.10 10.53
CA VAL A 168 -5.80 4.38 11.13
C VAL A 168 -5.74 4.32 12.65
N SER A 169 -6.20 3.21 13.27
CA SER A 169 -6.17 3.03 14.72
C SER A 169 -4.74 3.08 15.27
N VAL A 170 -3.79 2.40 14.62
CA VAL A 170 -2.38 2.44 15.02
C VAL A 170 -1.81 3.85 14.89
N CYS A 171 -2.10 4.55 13.78
CA CYS A 171 -1.65 5.93 13.61
C CYS A 171 -2.24 6.86 14.70
N MET A 172 -3.53 6.72 15.00
CA MET A 172 -4.20 7.52 16.05
C MET A 172 -3.64 7.23 17.43
N ILE A 173 -3.43 5.95 17.78
CA ILE A 173 -2.82 5.56 19.04
C ILE A 173 -1.41 6.15 19.16
N ALA A 174 -0.59 6.07 18.09
CA ALA A 174 0.75 6.63 18.09
C ALA A 174 0.72 8.16 18.36
N VAL A 175 -0.19 8.90 17.71
CA VAL A 175 -0.37 10.35 17.92
C VAL A 175 -0.78 10.65 19.36
N VAL A 176 -1.78 9.92 19.90
CA VAL A 176 -2.26 10.12 21.28
C VAL A 176 -1.17 9.81 22.30
N VAL A 177 -0.47 8.70 22.13
CA VAL A 177 0.63 8.31 23.05
C VAL A 177 1.78 9.31 22.96
N GLN A 178 2.14 9.78 21.76
CA GLN A 178 3.15 10.81 21.59
C GLN A 178 2.76 12.13 22.31
N PHE A 179 1.48 12.49 22.24
CA PHE A 179 0.95 13.67 22.92
C PHE A 179 1.00 13.51 24.46
N ILE A 180 0.62 12.33 24.97
CA ILE A 180 0.65 12.03 26.42
C ILE A 180 2.09 11.92 26.93
N ALA A 181 2.96 11.30 26.16
CA ALA A 181 4.37 11.09 26.52
C ALA A 181 5.15 12.42 26.62
N ARG A 182 4.60 13.51 26.09
CA ARG A 182 5.19 14.87 26.15
C ARG A 182 6.69 14.91 25.80
N GLY A 183 7.10 14.09 24.81
CA GLY A 183 8.49 14.03 24.33
C GLY A 183 9.46 13.20 25.16
N LYS A 184 9.02 12.48 26.20
CA LYS A 184 9.88 11.57 26.95
C LYS A 184 10.51 10.48 26.09
N PHE A 185 9.79 10.05 25.04
CA PHE A 185 10.25 9.10 24.04
C PHE A 185 9.48 9.28 22.73
N SER A 186 10.14 9.00 21.58
CA SER A 186 9.49 9.03 20.28
C SER A 186 8.89 7.66 19.96
N ILE A 187 7.56 7.60 19.88
CA ILE A 187 6.81 6.41 19.45
C ILE A 187 6.53 6.42 17.94
N ASN A 188 6.70 7.56 17.28
CA ASN A 188 6.33 7.72 15.87
C ASN A 188 6.99 6.66 14.99
N GLY A 189 8.29 6.38 15.20
CA GLY A 189 9.01 5.37 14.44
C GLY A 189 8.44 3.96 14.58
N PHE A 190 8.04 3.57 15.78
CA PHE A 190 7.39 2.28 16.04
C PHE A 190 5.98 2.25 15.43
N GLY A 191 5.18 3.29 15.66
CA GLY A 191 3.82 3.42 15.13
C GLY A 191 3.81 3.36 13.60
N PHE A 192 4.69 4.11 12.93
CA PHE A 192 4.84 4.04 11.47
C PHE A 192 5.23 2.64 10.99
N SER A 193 6.23 2.02 11.61
CA SER A 193 6.68 0.69 11.20
C SER A 193 5.59 -0.36 11.33
N LEU A 194 4.82 -0.31 12.42
CA LEU A 194 3.68 -1.21 12.64
C LEU A 194 2.54 -0.92 11.66
N ALA A 195 2.22 0.35 11.42
CA ALA A 195 1.19 0.77 10.47
C ALA A 195 1.52 0.29 9.03
N PHE A 196 2.77 0.43 8.59
CA PHE A 196 3.21 -0.07 7.28
C PHE A 196 3.20 -1.60 7.20
N LEU A 197 3.57 -2.30 8.27
CA LEU A 197 3.49 -3.76 8.34
C LEU A 197 2.04 -4.24 8.16
N LEU A 198 1.08 -3.57 8.78
CA LEU A 198 -0.35 -3.88 8.63
C LEU A 198 -0.85 -3.60 7.21
N LEU A 199 -0.45 -2.47 6.61
CA LEU A 199 -0.78 -2.19 5.21
C LEU A 199 -0.18 -3.24 4.28
N PHE A 200 1.09 -3.62 4.49
CA PHE A 200 1.73 -4.68 3.73
C PHE A 200 0.95 -5.98 3.82
N TYR A 201 0.61 -6.42 5.03
CA TYR A 201 -0.10 -7.67 5.26
C TYR A 201 -1.51 -7.69 4.65
N LYS A 202 -2.26 -6.59 4.77
CA LYS A 202 -3.67 -6.52 4.31
C LYS A 202 -3.86 -6.11 2.85
N PHE A 203 -2.90 -5.38 2.25
CA PHE A 203 -3.03 -4.85 0.88
C PHE A 203 -2.02 -5.44 -0.09
N GLU A 204 -0.85 -5.81 0.41
CA GLU A 204 0.29 -6.18 -0.40
C GLU A 204 0.74 -7.63 -0.17
N ASN A 205 0.10 -8.39 0.72
CA ASN A 205 0.43 -9.79 0.90
C ASN A 205 0.12 -10.57 -0.40
N PRO A 206 1.14 -11.12 -1.08
CA PRO A 206 0.94 -11.86 -2.32
C PRO A 206 0.12 -13.13 -2.13
N ASP A 207 0.09 -13.69 -0.92
CA ASP A 207 -0.66 -14.91 -0.63
C ASP A 207 -2.18 -14.68 -0.72
N LEU A 208 -2.65 -13.41 -0.61
CA LEU A 208 -4.05 -13.05 -0.85
C LEU A 208 -4.43 -13.06 -2.34
N ASP A 209 -3.46 -12.95 -3.23
CA ASP A 209 -3.63 -12.90 -4.68
C ASP A 209 -3.26 -14.23 -5.36
N LEU A 210 -2.74 -15.21 -4.60
CA LEU A 210 -2.40 -16.52 -5.12
C LEU A 210 -3.44 -17.58 -4.74
N ASP A 211 -3.63 -18.53 -5.64
CA ASP A 211 -4.36 -19.75 -5.37
C ASP A 211 -3.46 -20.73 -4.60
N SER A 212 -3.96 -21.29 -3.51
CA SER A 212 -3.18 -22.10 -2.58
C SER A 212 -2.74 -23.46 -3.16
N VAL A 213 -3.45 -23.96 -4.17
CA VAL A 213 -3.18 -25.27 -4.80
C VAL A 213 -2.19 -25.12 -5.95
N THR A 214 -2.43 -24.14 -6.81
CA THR A 214 -1.65 -23.98 -8.05
C THR A 214 -0.50 -22.98 -7.91
N GLY A 215 -0.51 -22.11 -6.89
CA GLY A 215 0.45 -21.01 -6.75
C GLY A 215 0.29 -19.90 -7.81
N MET A 216 -0.71 -19.99 -8.69
CA MET A 216 -1.02 -18.97 -9.68
C MET A 216 -1.92 -17.87 -9.11
N TYR A 217 -2.10 -16.79 -9.87
CA TYR A 217 -3.00 -15.72 -9.43
C TYR A 217 -4.44 -16.21 -9.34
N ASN A 218 -5.12 -15.85 -8.26
CA ASN A 218 -6.50 -16.23 -8.01
C ASN A 218 -7.50 -15.24 -8.67
N LYS A 219 -8.79 -15.50 -8.50
CA LYS A 219 -9.90 -14.68 -9.00
C LYS A 219 -9.83 -13.22 -8.53
N HIS A 220 -9.37 -12.97 -7.29
CA HIS A 220 -9.26 -11.62 -6.77
C HIS A 220 -8.20 -10.82 -7.54
N ALA A 221 -7.05 -11.44 -7.81
CA ALA A 221 -5.98 -10.87 -8.63
C ALA A 221 -6.44 -10.63 -10.07
N LEU A 222 -7.22 -11.55 -10.67
CA LEU A 222 -7.83 -11.37 -11.98
C LEU A 222 -8.68 -10.10 -12.05
N LEU A 223 -9.64 -9.95 -11.13
CA LEU A 223 -10.53 -8.79 -11.09
C LEU A 223 -9.75 -7.48 -10.95
N SER A 224 -8.74 -7.48 -10.09
CA SER A 224 -7.85 -6.33 -9.89
C SER A 224 -7.07 -5.99 -11.16
N TYR A 225 -6.55 -6.99 -11.87
CA TYR A 225 -5.78 -6.81 -13.10
C TYR A 225 -6.66 -6.32 -14.27
N VAL A 226 -7.82 -6.93 -14.47
CA VAL A 226 -8.76 -6.51 -15.52
C VAL A 226 -9.24 -5.07 -15.26
N SER A 227 -9.57 -4.75 -14.01
CA SER A 227 -9.96 -3.38 -13.66
C SER A 227 -8.84 -2.36 -13.91
N TYR A 228 -7.58 -2.74 -13.66
CA TYR A 228 -6.43 -1.91 -14.00
C TYR A 228 -6.36 -1.66 -15.52
N LEU A 229 -6.46 -2.71 -16.35
CA LEU A 229 -6.43 -2.57 -17.81
C LEU A 229 -7.55 -1.67 -18.33
N LEU A 230 -8.77 -1.82 -17.81
CA LEU A 230 -9.91 -0.97 -18.16
C LEU A 230 -9.69 0.50 -17.76
N ASN A 231 -9.14 0.76 -16.58
CA ASN A 231 -8.85 2.11 -16.11
C ASN A 231 -7.76 2.82 -16.93
N GLU A 232 -6.75 2.06 -17.40
CA GLU A 232 -5.71 2.58 -18.29
C GLU A 232 -6.13 2.59 -19.77
N ARG A 233 -7.35 2.12 -20.09
CA ARG A 233 -7.89 1.98 -21.45
C ARG A 233 -7.00 1.12 -22.34
N GLU A 234 -6.30 0.15 -21.78
CA GLU A 234 -5.54 -0.85 -22.54
C GLU A 234 -6.50 -1.88 -23.12
N SER A 235 -6.28 -2.24 -24.41
CA SER A 235 -6.98 -3.36 -25.03
C SER A 235 -6.41 -4.69 -24.51
N PHE A 236 -7.26 -5.66 -24.26
CA PHE A 236 -6.85 -7.00 -23.85
C PHE A 236 -7.79 -8.05 -24.44
N ALA A 237 -7.32 -9.29 -24.50
CA ALA A 237 -8.11 -10.45 -24.85
C ALA A 237 -8.03 -11.49 -23.71
N VAL A 238 -9.10 -12.26 -23.56
CA VAL A 238 -9.22 -13.27 -22.50
C VAL A 238 -9.51 -14.60 -23.14
N VAL A 239 -8.77 -15.64 -22.72
CA VAL A 239 -9.04 -17.05 -23.04
C VAL A 239 -9.39 -17.74 -21.73
N SER A 240 -10.58 -18.34 -21.66
CA SER A 240 -11.01 -19.18 -20.53
C SER A 240 -10.93 -20.65 -20.94
N VAL A 241 -10.30 -21.45 -20.09
CA VAL A 241 -10.16 -22.90 -20.23
C VAL A 241 -10.80 -23.54 -19.01
N PHE A 242 -11.79 -24.38 -19.23
CA PHE A 242 -12.50 -25.09 -18.18
C PHE A 242 -12.18 -26.58 -18.24
N CYS A 243 -11.64 -27.14 -17.16
CA CYS A 243 -11.31 -28.55 -17.06
C CYS A 243 -12.48 -29.34 -16.45
N ASN A 244 -13.35 -29.88 -17.30
CA ASN A 244 -14.55 -30.64 -16.88
C ASN A 244 -14.28 -32.15 -16.73
N LEU A 245 -13.31 -32.53 -15.90
CA LEU A 245 -12.96 -33.93 -15.66
C LEU A 245 -13.77 -34.58 -14.53
N LEU A 246 -14.25 -33.77 -13.57
CA LEU A 246 -15.06 -34.26 -12.45
C LEU A 246 -16.39 -34.83 -12.91
N ASP A 247 -17.03 -34.22 -13.90
CA ASP A 247 -18.29 -34.70 -14.47
C ASP A 247 -18.13 -36.07 -15.18
N LYS A 248 -16.90 -36.46 -15.52
CA LYS A 248 -16.58 -37.75 -16.10
C LYS A 248 -16.27 -38.83 -15.06
N GLY A 249 -16.37 -38.51 -13.75
CA GLY A 249 -16.21 -39.48 -12.66
C GLY A 249 -14.77 -39.82 -12.29
N TYR A 250 -13.80 -38.98 -12.67
CA TYR A 250 -12.41 -39.16 -12.26
C TYR A 250 -12.20 -38.78 -10.77
N ASP A 251 -11.20 -39.44 -10.13
CA ASP A 251 -10.80 -39.12 -8.77
C ASP A 251 -10.25 -37.70 -8.67
N HIS A 252 -10.62 -37.00 -7.62
CA HIS A 252 -10.16 -35.62 -7.31
C HIS A 252 -8.63 -35.48 -7.39
N ASN A 253 -7.85 -36.47 -6.89
CA ASN A 253 -6.40 -36.43 -6.93
C ASN A 253 -5.83 -36.45 -8.37
N ILE A 254 -6.52 -37.11 -9.28
CA ILE A 254 -6.15 -37.16 -10.70
C ILE A 254 -6.48 -35.83 -11.36
N VAL A 255 -7.68 -35.33 -11.07
CA VAL A 255 -8.16 -34.04 -11.61
C VAL A 255 -7.26 -32.89 -11.18
N ASP A 256 -6.86 -32.85 -9.90
CA ASP A 256 -5.93 -31.83 -9.37
C ASP A 256 -4.56 -31.87 -10.07
N LYS A 257 -4.02 -33.07 -10.33
CA LYS A 257 -2.76 -33.19 -11.05
C LYS A 257 -2.86 -32.71 -12.50
N VAL A 258 -3.89 -33.16 -13.23
CA VAL A 258 -4.11 -32.73 -14.62
C VAL A 258 -4.36 -31.23 -14.67
N PHE A 259 -5.11 -30.68 -13.72
CA PHE A 259 -5.35 -29.25 -13.63
C PHE A 259 -4.05 -28.47 -13.41
N LEU A 260 -3.21 -28.90 -12.45
CA LEU A 260 -1.92 -28.27 -12.18
C LEU A 260 -0.98 -28.30 -13.39
N GLU A 261 -0.91 -29.44 -14.10
CA GLU A 261 -0.13 -29.57 -15.34
C GLU A 261 -0.68 -28.65 -16.44
N SER A 262 -2.00 -28.55 -16.57
CA SER A 262 -2.67 -27.65 -17.52
C SER A 262 -2.36 -26.18 -17.23
N VAL A 263 -2.44 -25.78 -15.97
CA VAL A 263 -2.10 -24.42 -15.52
C VAL A 263 -0.64 -24.08 -15.85
N ASN A 264 0.29 -24.99 -15.54
CA ASN A 264 1.72 -24.79 -15.83
C ASN A 264 1.97 -24.66 -17.34
N TYR A 265 1.38 -25.55 -18.14
CA TYR A 265 1.49 -25.51 -19.60
C TYR A 265 1.01 -24.17 -20.18
N ILE A 266 -0.16 -23.70 -19.76
CA ILE A 266 -0.71 -22.43 -20.22
C ILE A 266 0.15 -21.24 -19.76
N ASN A 267 0.76 -21.31 -18.57
CA ASN A 267 1.61 -20.26 -18.03
C ASN A 267 2.99 -20.16 -18.70
N GLU A 268 3.47 -21.20 -19.37
CA GLU A 268 4.75 -21.18 -20.11
C GLU A 268 4.73 -20.25 -21.33
N TYR A 269 3.55 -19.90 -21.83
CA TYR A 269 3.42 -18.97 -22.95
C TYR A 269 3.73 -17.53 -22.53
N ARG A 270 4.67 -16.88 -23.22
CA ARG A 270 5.30 -15.64 -22.75
C ARG A 270 4.41 -14.39 -22.69
N ASP A 271 3.35 -14.33 -23.52
CA ASP A 271 2.56 -13.11 -23.73
C ASP A 271 1.25 -13.08 -22.94
N ASN A 272 1.10 -13.95 -21.95
CA ASN A 272 -0.09 -14.07 -21.13
C ASN A 272 0.17 -13.79 -19.65
N LYS A 273 -0.93 -13.53 -18.91
CA LYS A 273 -1.00 -13.67 -17.46
C LYS A 273 -2.09 -14.67 -17.12
N VAL A 274 -1.72 -15.68 -16.34
CA VAL A 274 -2.60 -16.79 -16.00
C VAL A 274 -3.18 -16.60 -14.62
N PHE A 275 -4.48 -16.82 -14.51
CA PHE A 275 -5.27 -16.74 -13.29
C PHE A 275 -6.11 -18.01 -13.14
N VAL A 276 -6.36 -18.41 -11.90
CA VAL A 276 -7.30 -19.47 -11.55
C VAL A 276 -8.57 -18.82 -11.00
N SER A 277 -9.72 -19.11 -11.61
CA SER A 277 -11.00 -18.50 -11.27
C SER A 277 -12.02 -19.56 -10.91
N GLY A 278 -12.03 -20.00 -9.65
CA GLY A 278 -12.97 -21.01 -9.18
C GLY A 278 -12.54 -22.44 -9.49
N ASP A 279 -13.49 -23.38 -9.43
CA ASP A 279 -13.22 -24.80 -9.51
C ASP A 279 -12.81 -25.19 -10.94
N TYR A 280 -11.49 -25.43 -11.13
CA TYR A 280 -10.90 -25.94 -12.37
C TYR A 280 -11.04 -25.03 -13.61
N GLU A 281 -11.21 -23.70 -13.39
CA GLU A 281 -11.21 -22.72 -14.46
C GLU A 281 -9.89 -21.95 -14.51
N ILE A 282 -9.23 -21.95 -15.68
CA ILE A 282 -8.01 -21.19 -15.97
C ILE A 282 -8.36 -20.03 -16.88
N ILE A 283 -7.95 -18.83 -16.50
CA ILE A 283 -8.16 -17.62 -17.29
C ILE A 283 -6.81 -17.03 -17.68
N ALA A 284 -6.52 -16.98 -18.97
CA ALA A 284 -5.33 -16.35 -19.53
C ALA A 284 -5.70 -14.99 -20.13
N VAL A 285 -5.05 -13.91 -19.68
CA VAL A 285 -5.25 -12.55 -20.17
C VAL A 285 -4.06 -12.13 -21.00
N TYR A 286 -4.33 -11.66 -22.23
CA TYR A 286 -3.34 -11.25 -23.24
C TYR A 286 -3.47 -9.77 -23.53
N LYS A 287 -2.36 -9.11 -23.82
CA LYS A 287 -2.36 -7.73 -24.32
C LYS A 287 -2.72 -7.63 -25.80
N ASN A 288 -2.50 -8.70 -26.56
CA ASN A 288 -2.75 -8.77 -28.00
C ASN A 288 -3.77 -9.86 -28.36
N LYS A 289 -4.77 -9.50 -29.16
CA LYS A 289 -5.79 -10.42 -29.65
C LYS A 289 -5.20 -11.55 -30.51
N THR A 290 -4.18 -11.26 -31.31
CA THR A 290 -3.54 -12.25 -32.19
C THR A 290 -2.87 -13.35 -31.36
N SER A 291 -2.08 -12.98 -30.35
CA SER A 291 -1.45 -13.96 -29.44
C SER A 291 -2.49 -14.79 -28.68
N ALA A 292 -3.63 -14.19 -28.30
CA ALA A 292 -4.70 -14.93 -27.66
C ALA A 292 -5.33 -15.99 -28.56
N LEU A 293 -5.56 -15.66 -29.84
CA LEU A 293 -6.11 -16.59 -30.82
C LEU A 293 -5.12 -17.74 -31.13
N GLU A 294 -3.86 -17.42 -31.42
CA GLU A 294 -2.82 -18.42 -31.66
C GLU A 294 -2.69 -19.40 -30.49
N HIS A 295 -2.60 -18.87 -29.26
CA HIS A 295 -2.48 -19.73 -28.08
C HIS A 295 -3.76 -20.54 -27.83
N SER A 296 -4.95 -19.98 -28.11
CA SER A 296 -6.20 -20.73 -27.98
C SER A 296 -6.27 -21.96 -28.90
N GLU A 297 -5.75 -21.86 -30.13
CA GLU A 297 -5.67 -23.01 -31.05
C GLU A 297 -4.64 -24.06 -30.57
N ILE A 298 -3.48 -23.63 -30.07
CA ILE A 298 -2.48 -24.54 -29.48
C ILE A 298 -3.08 -25.27 -28.26
N ILE A 299 -3.80 -24.58 -27.38
CA ILE A 299 -4.47 -25.19 -26.22
C ILE A 299 -5.52 -26.21 -26.70
N LYS A 300 -6.35 -25.86 -27.68
CA LYS A 300 -7.36 -26.79 -28.24
C LYS A 300 -6.73 -28.05 -28.83
N GLU A 301 -5.64 -27.92 -29.57
CA GLU A 301 -4.94 -29.08 -30.12
C GLU A 301 -4.35 -29.98 -29.02
N ARG A 302 -3.78 -29.38 -27.96
CA ARG A 302 -3.15 -30.13 -26.86
C ARG A 302 -4.16 -30.91 -25.99
N PHE A 303 -5.35 -30.32 -25.78
CA PHE A 303 -6.38 -30.92 -24.93
C PHE A 303 -7.54 -31.56 -25.71
N LYS A 304 -7.31 -31.93 -26.99
CA LYS A 304 -8.32 -32.51 -27.88
C LYS A 304 -8.59 -33.99 -27.59
N ASP A 305 -7.65 -34.71 -26.96
CA ASP A 305 -7.70 -36.10 -26.57
C ASP A 305 -8.01 -36.29 -25.09
#